data_bd8027208efb6c65f5af1da588073589
#
_entry.id   bd8027208efb6c65f5af1da588073589
#
_cell.length_a   1.000
_cell.length_b   1.000
_cell.length_c   1.000
_cell.angle_alpha   90.00
_cell.angle_beta   90.00
_cell.angle_gamma   90.00
#
_symmetry.space_group_name_H-M   'P 1'
#
loop_
_entity.id
_entity.type
_entity.pdbx_description
1 polymer ?
#
loop_
_entity_poly.entity_id
_entity_poly.type
_entity_poly.pdbx_seq_one_letter_code
_entity_poly.pdbx_strand_id
1 'polypeptide(L)'
;MNASLLAVLNDAERLLIAQTERAELAALDEDAAIEFEARIRRARNKYVGQYRRGASAAVPEHGGRGKARPENTRAAMKAEAFEQALARVSRRVADLAQQSAAKLRAERLAAARAAKQAHHPDAREATPATGQQGPALTEEPIGDRALRSPASERRRAGTRAEGARWQARRDSR
;
A
#
# COMPACT_ATOMS: atom_id res chain seq x y z
N MET A 1 21.87 -1.95 8.94
CA MET A 1 22.21 -0.55 8.60
C MET A 1 23.73 -0.43 8.47
N ASN A 2 24.25 0.39 7.55
CA ASN A 2 25.71 0.54 7.36
C ASN A 2 26.34 1.29 8.54
N ALA A 3 27.51 0.80 9.01
CA ALA A 3 28.27 1.43 10.11
C ALA A 3 28.59 2.91 9.83
N SER A 4 28.86 3.27 8.57
CA SER A 4 29.13 4.65 8.15
C SER A 4 27.93 5.59 8.36
N LEU A 5 26.70 5.11 8.17
CA LEU A 5 25.49 5.89 8.43
C LEU A 5 25.28 6.09 9.94
N LEU A 6 25.58 5.10 10.74
CA LEU A 6 25.47 5.23 12.20
C LEU A 6 26.51 6.18 12.80
N ALA A 7 27.70 6.29 12.20
CA ALA A 7 28.76 7.16 12.68
C ALA A 7 28.43 8.68 12.59
N VAL A 8 27.55 9.08 11.66
CA VAL A 8 27.17 10.48 11.50
C VAL A 8 26.01 10.92 12.39
N LEU A 9 25.32 9.98 13.04
CA LEU A 9 24.16 10.21 13.89
C LEU A 9 24.59 10.58 15.32
N ASN A 10 23.81 11.45 15.95
CA ASN A 10 23.92 11.68 17.39
C ASN A 10 23.19 10.58 18.18
N ASP A 11 23.37 10.56 19.51
CA ASP A 11 22.82 9.48 20.35
C ASP A 11 21.28 9.43 20.33
N ALA A 12 20.62 10.58 20.32
CA ALA A 12 19.15 10.63 20.20
C ALA A 12 18.66 10.10 18.85
N GLU A 13 19.39 10.39 17.77
CA GLU A 13 19.10 9.88 16.43
C GLU A 13 19.33 8.37 16.33
N ARG A 14 20.44 7.88 16.96
CA ARG A 14 20.72 6.46 17.03
C ARG A 14 19.65 5.69 17.80
N LEU A 15 19.20 6.24 18.93
CA LEU A 15 18.12 5.64 19.71
C LEU A 15 16.82 5.59 18.90
N LEU A 16 16.48 6.67 18.21
CA LEU A 16 15.27 6.71 17.36
C LEU A 16 15.33 5.68 16.22
N ILE A 17 16.50 5.48 15.64
CA ILE A 17 16.71 4.47 14.60
C ILE A 17 16.71 3.05 15.19
N ALA A 18 17.26 2.83 16.37
CA ALA A 18 17.23 1.53 17.06
C ALA A 18 15.78 1.07 17.30
N GLN A 19 14.87 1.97 17.66
CA GLN A 19 13.45 1.69 17.79
C GLN A 19 12.79 1.22 16.48
N THR A 20 13.44 1.38 15.32
CA THR A 20 12.96 0.83 14.04
C THR A 20 13.42 -0.60 13.76
N GLU A 21 14.10 -1.25 14.70
CA GLU A 21 14.46 -2.66 14.57
C GLU A 21 13.21 -3.56 14.64
N ARG A 22 13.32 -4.74 14.02
CA ARG A 22 12.16 -5.62 13.81
C ARG A 22 11.47 -6.01 15.12
N ALA A 23 12.23 -6.24 16.17
CA ALA A 23 11.69 -6.64 17.48
C ALA A 23 10.84 -5.50 18.11
N GLU A 24 11.37 -4.29 18.09
CA GLU A 24 10.68 -3.10 18.60
C GLU A 24 9.41 -2.78 17.79
N LEU A 25 9.50 -2.83 16.47
CA LEU A 25 8.35 -2.61 15.59
C LEU A 25 7.28 -3.69 15.75
N ALA A 26 7.63 -4.92 16.08
CA ALA A 26 6.67 -6.00 16.29
C ALA A 26 5.79 -5.76 17.54
N ALA A 27 6.28 -5.03 18.53
CA ALA A 27 5.56 -4.71 19.76
C ALA A 27 4.54 -3.56 19.58
N LEU A 28 4.61 -2.79 18.48
CA LEU A 28 3.73 -1.66 18.23
C LEU A 28 2.38 -2.12 17.68
N ASP A 29 1.31 -1.50 18.18
CA ASP A 29 -0.02 -1.52 17.57
C ASP A 29 -0.12 -0.57 16.37
N GLU A 30 -1.29 -0.50 15.73
CA GLU A 30 -1.46 0.28 14.49
C GLU A 30 -1.32 1.79 14.74
N ASP A 31 -1.91 2.32 15.81
CA ASP A 31 -1.88 3.74 16.14
C ASP A 31 -0.48 4.20 16.53
N ALA A 32 0.19 3.45 17.43
CA ALA A 32 1.58 3.71 17.81
C ALA A 32 2.55 3.63 16.62
N ALA A 33 2.33 2.69 15.69
CA ALA A 33 3.14 2.58 14.48
C ALA A 33 2.96 3.78 13.54
N ILE A 34 1.74 4.29 13.39
CA ILE A 34 1.43 5.50 12.60
C ILE A 34 2.09 6.74 13.22
N GLU A 35 1.96 6.91 14.55
CA GLU A 35 2.61 8.01 15.26
C GLU A 35 4.14 7.96 15.15
N PHE A 36 4.69 6.75 15.25
CA PHE A 36 6.11 6.53 15.11
C PHE A 36 6.59 6.82 13.68
N GLU A 37 5.83 6.39 12.66
CA GLU A 37 6.11 6.75 11.27
C GLU A 37 6.14 8.26 11.06
N ALA A 38 5.18 8.99 11.61
CA ALA A 38 5.15 10.45 11.53
C ALA A 38 6.36 11.10 12.20
N ARG A 39 6.88 10.53 13.30
CA ARG A 39 8.10 10.99 13.99
C ARG A 39 9.33 10.78 13.11
N ILE A 40 9.52 9.60 12.54
CA ILE A 40 10.63 9.29 11.63
C ILE A 40 10.56 10.16 10.37
N ARG A 41 9.37 10.36 9.80
CA ARG A 41 9.15 11.21 8.63
C ARG A 41 9.55 12.67 8.89
N ARG A 42 9.24 13.20 10.06
CA ARG A 42 9.70 14.54 10.47
C ARG A 42 11.22 14.64 10.56
N ALA A 43 11.87 13.63 11.14
CA ALA A 43 13.34 13.59 11.23
C ALA A 43 13.98 13.52 9.83
N ARG A 44 13.48 12.65 8.95
CA ARG A 44 13.90 12.56 7.55
C ARG A 44 13.74 13.90 6.81
N ASN A 45 12.58 14.53 6.92
CA ASN A 45 12.30 15.81 6.24
C ASN A 45 13.21 16.94 6.73
N LYS A 46 13.56 16.96 8.02
CA LYS A 46 14.55 17.88 8.60
C LYS A 46 15.88 17.77 7.85
N TYR A 47 16.42 16.57 7.68
CA TYR A 47 17.73 16.36 7.06
C TYR A 47 17.71 16.55 5.55
N VAL A 48 16.64 16.16 4.86
CA VAL A 48 16.44 16.51 3.45
C VAL A 48 16.38 18.02 3.24
N GLY A 49 15.69 18.74 4.13
CA GLY A 49 15.63 20.20 4.11
C GLY A 49 17.01 20.86 4.36
N GLN A 50 17.77 20.33 5.32
CA GLN A 50 19.15 20.80 5.59
C GLN A 50 20.07 20.54 4.39
N TYR A 51 20.02 19.35 3.81
CA TYR A 51 20.76 19.00 2.60
C TYR A 51 20.47 19.97 1.45
N ARG A 52 19.20 20.24 1.16
CA ARG A 52 18.78 21.14 0.08
C ARG A 52 19.23 22.58 0.32
N ARG A 53 19.07 23.09 1.55
CA ARG A 53 19.50 24.45 1.90
C ARG A 53 21.01 24.61 1.82
N GLY A 54 21.77 23.65 2.35
CA GLY A 54 23.24 23.68 2.27
C GLY A 54 23.74 23.63 0.83
N ALA A 55 23.16 22.74 -0.01
CA ALA A 55 23.49 22.67 -1.42
C ALA A 55 23.15 23.98 -2.17
N SER A 56 22.02 24.63 -1.84
CA SER A 56 21.62 25.90 -2.45
C SER A 56 22.52 27.05 -2.03
N ALA A 57 22.92 27.13 -0.76
CA ALA A 57 23.80 28.15 -0.24
C ALA A 57 25.22 28.09 -0.85
N ALA A 58 25.73 26.91 -1.14
CA ALA A 58 27.05 26.69 -1.71
C ALA A 58 27.14 26.92 -3.24
N VAL A 59 26.00 27.07 -3.94
CA VAL A 59 25.97 27.28 -5.41
C VAL A 59 26.77 28.53 -5.86
N PRO A 60 26.65 29.70 -5.21
CA PRO A 60 27.41 30.91 -5.62
C PRO A 60 28.91 30.71 -5.51
N GLU A 61 29.40 30.03 -4.46
CA GLU A 61 30.82 29.82 -4.19
C GLU A 61 31.46 28.82 -5.15
N HIS A 62 30.69 27.80 -5.59
CA HIS A 62 31.20 26.71 -6.41
C HIS A 62 30.92 26.88 -7.92
N GLY A 63 30.27 27.96 -8.33
CA GLY A 63 29.99 28.25 -9.74
C GLY A 63 29.04 27.30 -10.44
N GLY A 64 28.23 26.51 -9.67
CA GLY A 64 27.21 25.64 -10.23
C GLY A 64 26.66 24.59 -9.27
N ARG A 65 25.40 24.18 -9.48
CA ARG A 65 24.68 23.23 -8.62
C ARG A 65 25.35 21.86 -8.49
N GLY A 66 26.01 21.38 -9.54
CA GLY A 66 26.69 20.07 -9.55
C GLY A 66 27.93 20.05 -8.65
N LYS A 67 28.65 21.15 -8.53
CA LYS A 67 29.88 21.28 -7.72
C LYS A 67 29.61 21.49 -6.24
N ALA A 68 28.51 22.14 -5.88
CA ALA A 68 28.09 22.37 -4.48
C ALA A 68 27.59 21.10 -3.76
N ARG A 69 27.32 20.03 -4.48
CA ARG A 69 26.75 18.78 -3.98
C ARG A 69 27.64 17.98 -3.00
N PRO A 70 28.98 17.89 -3.19
CA PRO A 70 29.83 17.05 -2.33
C PRO A 70 29.97 17.53 -0.88
N GLU A 71 29.82 18.84 -0.61
CA GLU A 71 30.11 19.41 0.72
C GLU A 71 29.07 19.09 1.79
N ASN A 72 27.86 18.72 1.38
CA ASN A 72 26.76 18.46 2.32
C ASN A 72 26.51 16.96 2.58
N THR A 73 27.58 16.16 2.55
CA THR A 73 27.51 14.69 2.67
C THR A 73 26.91 14.23 4.00
N ARG A 74 27.21 14.92 5.11
CA ARG A 74 26.71 14.55 6.44
C ARG A 74 25.18 14.64 6.53
N ALA A 75 24.57 15.69 6.00
CA ALA A 75 23.11 15.82 5.97
C ALA A 75 22.48 14.81 5.01
N ALA A 76 23.12 14.49 3.88
CA ALA A 76 22.70 13.45 2.97
C ALA A 76 22.71 12.07 3.64
N MET A 77 23.79 11.71 4.34
CA MET A 77 23.92 10.44 5.06
C MET A 77 22.87 10.30 6.18
N LYS A 78 22.59 11.39 6.90
CA LYS A 78 21.50 11.40 7.90
C LYS A 78 20.13 11.22 7.25
N ALA A 79 19.86 11.92 6.15
CA ALA A 79 18.62 11.77 5.39
C ALA A 79 18.43 10.31 4.90
N GLU A 80 19.50 9.69 4.39
CA GLU A 80 19.51 8.30 3.95
C GLU A 80 19.22 7.34 5.11
N ALA A 81 19.86 7.54 6.27
CA ALA A 81 19.62 6.70 7.45
C ALA A 81 18.13 6.76 7.88
N PHE A 82 17.52 7.94 7.89
CA PHE A 82 16.11 8.09 8.21
C PHE A 82 15.18 7.64 7.09
N GLU A 83 15.60 7.64 5.83
CA GLU A 83 14.83 7.05 4.72
C GLU A 83 14.75 5.52 4.87
N GLN A 84 15.87 4.87 5.20
CA GLN A 84 15.89 3.44 5.47
C GLN A 84 15.05 3.07 6.70
N ALA A 85 15.09 3.89 7.75
CA ALA A 85 14.26 3.74 8.94
C ALA A 85 12.77 3.91 8.60
N LEU A 86 12.41 4.93 7.85
CA LEU A 86 11.05 5.19 7.39
C LEU A 86 10.49 4.01 6.59
N ALA A 87 11.29 3.45 5.67
CA ALA A 87 10.87 2.30 4.89
C ALA A 87 10.52 1.06 5.75
N ARG A 88 11.26 0.84 6.87
CA ARG A 88 10.93 -0.25 7.81
C ARG A 88 9.61 -0.02 8.54
N VAL A 89 9.43 1.21 9.07
CA VAL A 89 8.22 1.58 9.82
C VAL A 89 6.99 1.56 8.90
N SER A 90 7.09 2.12 7.68
CA SER A 90 5.99 2.12 6.70
C SER A 90 5.56 0.70 6.31
N ARG A 91 6.49 -0.24 6.20
CA ARG A 91 6.13 -1.66 5.98
C ARG A 91 5.34 -2.21 7.16
N ARG A 92 5.76 -1.92 8.40
CA ARG A 92 5.02 -2.36 9.59
C ARG A 92 3.61 -1.78 9.64
N VAL A 93 3.45 -0.50 9.35
CA VAL A 93 2.11 0.15 9.25
C VAL A 93 1.26 -0.54 8.18
N ALA A 94 1.82 -0.82 7.02
CA ALA A 94 1.10 -1.53 5.96
C ALA A 94 0.68 -2.95 6.38
N ASP A 95 1.56 -3.69 7.07
CA ASP A 95 1.25 -5.04 7.57
C ASP A 95 0.11 -5.01 8.61
N LEU A 96 0.12 -4.04 9.53
CA LEU A 96 -0.93 -3.86 10.54
C LEU A 96 -2.26 -3.46 9.90
N ALA A 97 -2.24 -2.53 8.96
CA ALA A 97 -3.43 -2.11 8.21
C ALA A 97 -4.04 -3.26 7.38
N GLN A 98 -3.20 -4.13 6.80
CA GLN A 98 -3.68 -5.34 6.11
C GLN A 98 -4.34 -6.33 7.08
N GLN A 99 -3.78 -6.50 8.28
CA GLN A 99 -4.34 -7.37 9.32
C GLN A 99 -5.70 -6.86 9.80
N SER A 100 -5.83 -5.56 10.10
CA SER A 100 -7.10 -4.95 10.53
C SER A 100 -8.15 -4.99 9.42
N ALA A 101 -7.77 -4.72 8.17
CA ALA A 101 -8.66 -4.86 7.02
C ALA A 101 -9.14 -6.32 6.81
N ALA A 102 -8.26 -7.31 6.99
CA ALA A 102 -8.61 -8.71 6.88
C ALA A 102 -9.58 -9.16 7.99
N LYS A 103 -9.35 -8.72 9.23
CA LYS A 103 -10.27 -8.97 10.37
C LYS A 103 -11.65 -8.38 10.09
N LEU A 104 -11.72 -7.12 9.72
CA LEU A 104 -12.97 -6.44 9.40
C LEU A 104 -13.72 -7.10 8.25
N ARG A 105 -13.01 -7.55 7.21
CA ARG A 105 -13.60 -8.31 6.11
C ARG A 105 -14.18 -9.65 6.57
N ALA A 106 -13.46 -10.37 7.42
CA ALA A 106 -13.91 -11.64 7.97
C ALA A 106 -15.18 -11.47 8.83
N GLU A 107 -15.20 -10.46 9.68
CA GLU A 107 -16.37 -10.11 10.52
C GLU A 107 -17.59 -9.76 9.67
N ARG A 108 -17.42 -8.91 8.64
CA ARG A 108 -18.51 -8.54 7.72
C ARG A 108 -19.05 -9.75 6.96
N LEU A 109 -18.17 -10.65 6.50
CA LEU A 109 -18.60 -11.88 5.83
C LEU A 109 -19.32 -12.83 6.78
N ALA A 110 -18.86 -12.95 8.03
CA ALA A 110 -19.53 -13.77 9.05
C ALA A 110 -20.92 -13.21 9.36
N ALA A 111 -21.03 -11.89 9.57
CA ALA A 111 -22.30 -11.22 9.81
C ALA A 111 -23.28 -11.39 8.63
N ALA A 112 -22.80 -11.23 7.38
CA ALA A 112 -23.62 -11.43 6.19
C ALA A 112 -24.11 -12.88 6.04
N ARG A 113 -23.26 -13.86 6.36
CA ARG A 113 -23.65 -15.29 6.36
C ARG A 113 -24.69 -15.58 7.44
N ALA A 114 -24.51 -15.04 8.63
CA ALA A 114 -25.47 -15.20 9.73
C ALA A 114 -26.82 -14.56 9.38
N ALA A 115 -26.83 -13.35 8.81
CA ALA A 115 -28.05 -12.71 8.35
C ALA A 115 -28.78 -13.50 7.25
N LYS A 116 -28.02 -14.06 6.28
CA LYS A 116 -28.59 -14.93 5.25
C LYS A 116 -29.22 -16.20 5.84
N GLN A 117 -28.55 -16.82 6.81
CA GLN A 117 -29.07 -18.02 7.49
C GLN A 117 -30.32 -17.71 8.32
N ALA A 118 -30.37 -16.56 9.00
CA ALA A 118 -31.54 -16.12 9.76
C ALA A 118 -32.74 -15.81 8.84
N HIS A 119 -32.49 -15.35 7.60
CA HIS A 119 -33.55 -15.03 6.64
C HIS A 119 -34.09 -16.27 5.88
N HIS A 120 -33.34 -17.39 5.87
CA HIS A 120 -33.75 -18.67 5.28
C HIS A 120 -33.49 -19.83 6.28
N PRO A 121 -34.25 -19.92 7.38
CA PRO A 121 -34.08 -21.01 8.36
C PRO A 121 -34.34 -22.39 7.78
N ASP A 122 -35.23 -22.51 6.78
CA ASP A 122 -35.67 -23.78 6.19
C ASP A 122 -34.74 -24.34 5.10
N ALA A 123 -33.68 -23.65 4.73
CA ALA A 123 -32.73 -24.13 3.71
C ALA A 123 -31.81 -25.27 4.23
N ARG A 124 -31.92 -25.69 5.50
CA ARG A 124 -31.16 -26.80 6.10
C ARG A 124 -31.84 -28.15 6.03
N GLU A 125 -33.13 -28.22 5.72
CA GLU A 125 -33.90 -29.47 5.61
C GLU A 125 -34.23 -29.92 4.19
N ALA A 126 -33.62 -29.32 3.17
CA ALA A 126 -33.63 -29.90 1.84
C ALA A 126 -32.71 -31.13 1.85
N THR A 127 -33.25 -32.28 2.34
CA THR A 127 -32.73 -33.61 2.06
C THR A 127 -32.44 -33.72 0.56
N PRO A 128 -31.37 -34.41 0.16
CA PRO A 128 -31.15 -34.68 -1.26
C PRO A 128 -32.27 -35.55 -1.75
N ALA A 129 -33.22 -34.96 -2.45
CA ALA A 129 -34.26 -35.72 -3.15
C ALA A 129 -33.58 -36.63 -4.16
N THR A 130 -33.68 -37.92 -3.87
CA THR A 130 -33.37 -39.04 -4.73
C THR A 130 -33.86 -38.81 -6.16
N GLY A 131 -32.90 -38.86 -7.09
CA GLY A 131 -33.01 -39.30 -8.46
C GLY A 131 -34.26 -38.90 -9.26
N GLN A 132 -34.20 -37.76 -9.96
CA GLN A 132 -34.78 -37.68 -11.29
C GLN A 132 -33.72 -37.07 -12.21
N GLN A 133 -33.17 -37.92 -13.08
CA GLN A 133 -32.36 -37.56 -14.21
C GLN A 133 -33.22 -36.68 -15.14
N GLY A 134 -33.09 -35.35 -14.99
CA GLY A 134 -33.48 -34.42 -16.03
C GLY A 134 -32.49 -34.51 -17.20
N PRO A 135 -32.90 -34.13 -18.42
CA PRO A 135 -32.05 -34.23 -19.60
C PRO A 135 -30.71 -33.54 -19.38
N ALA A 136 -29.63 -34.20 -19.77
CA ALA A 136 -28.26 -33.73 -19.65
C ALA A 136 -28.14 -32.31 -20.23
N LEU A 137 -28.08 -31.31 -19.34
CA LEU A 137 -27.66 -29.98 -19.71
C LEU A 137 -26.13 -30.05 -19.90
N THR A 138 -25.71 -29.90 -21.12
CA THR A 138 -24.28 -29.65 -21.45
C THR A 138 -23.77 -28.56 -20.53
N GLU A 139 -22.86 -28.94 -19.63
CA GLU A 139 -22.20 -28.02 -18.71
C GLU A 139 -21.31 -27.02 -19.51
N GLU A 140 -21.89 -25.91 -19.92
CA GLU A 140 -21.11 -24.75 -20.30
C GLU A 140 -20.48 -24.17 -19.00
N PRO A 141 -19.17 -23.94 -18.93
CA PRO A 141 -18.49 -23.45 -17.74
C PRO A 141 -19.12 -22.14 -17.29
N ILE A 142 -19.51 -22.07 -16.00
CA ILE A 142 -20.21 -20.94 -15.33
C ILE A 142 -19.52 -19.58 -15.58
N GLY A 143 -18.23 -19.57 -15.86
CA GLY A 143 -17.47 -18.36 -16.22
C GLY A 143 -17.94 -17.65 -17.48
N ASP A 144 -18.36 -18.39 -18.51
CA ASP A 144 -18.75 -17.82 -19.82
C ASP A 144 -20.13 -17.16 -19.79
N ARG A 145 -21.04 -17.63 -18.97
CA ARG A 145 -22.39 -17.09 -18.86
C ARG A 145 -22.45 -15.70 -18.18
N ALA A 146 -21.60 -15.49 -17.15
CA ALA A 146 -21.46 -14.19 -16.52
C ALA A 146 -20.78 -13.16 -17.43
N LEU A 147 -19.89 -13.61 -18.31
CA LEU A 147 -19.20 -12.79 -19.28
C LEU A 147 -20.09 -12.34 -20.45
N ARG A 148 -21.15 -13.08 -20.74
CA ARG A 148 -22.12 -12.81 -21.83
C ARG A 148 -23.41 -12.17 -21.35
N SER A 149 -23.49 -11.72 -20.08
CA SER A 149 -24.69 -11.04 -19.61
C SER A 149 -24.91 -9.70 -20.33
N PRO A 150 -26.16 -9.29 -20.61
CA PRO A 150 -26.43 -8.01 -21.28
C PRO A 150 -25.84 -6.77 -20.56
N ALA A 151 -25.64 -6.89 -19.24
CA ALA A 151 -25.00 -5.86 -18.43
C ALA A 151 -23.48 -5.82 -18.63
N SER A 152 -22.83 -6.98 -18.85
CA SER A 152 -21.41 -7.06 -19.13
C SER A 152 -21.08 -6.60 -20.56
N GLU A 153 -21.96 -6.91 -21.52
CA GLU A 153 -21.82 -6.45 -22.90
C GLU A 153 -21.98 -4.94 -23.02
N ARG A 154 -22.94 -4.34 -22.31
CA ARG A 154 -23.09 -2.86 -22.24
C ARG A 154 -21.87 -2.19 -21.65
N ARG A 155 -21.28 -2.74 -20.56
CA ARG A 155 -20.03 -2.20 -19.97
C ARG A 155 -18.87 -2.30 -20.94
N ARG A 156 -18.68 -3.43 -21.64
CA ARG A 156 -17.64 -3.61 -22.65
C ARG A 156 -17.83 -2.68 -23.85
N ALA A 157 -19.06 -2.45 -24.30
CA ALA A 157 -19.36 -1.51 -25.35
C ALA A 157 -19.04 -0.07 -24.94
N GLY A 158 -19.35 0.32 -23.69
CA GLY A 158 -18.99 1.61 -23.12
C GLY A 158 -17.47 1.84 -23.10
N THR A 159 -16.71 0.87 -22.58
CA THR A 159 -15.24 0.96 -22.52
C THR A 159 -14.58 1.03 -23.91
N ARG A 160 -15.11 0.28 -24.88
CA ARG A 160 -14.63 0.38 -26.27
C ARG A 160 -14.93 1.73 -26.90
N ALA A 161 -16.12 2.28 -26.68
CA ALA A 161 -16.50 3.60 -27.18
C ALA A 161 -15.64 4.72 -26.57
N GLU A 162 -15.32 4.65 -25.27
CA GLU A 162 -14.42 5.59 -24.61
C GLU A 162 -13.00 5.48 -25.16
N GLY A 163 -12.49 4.26 -25.34
CA GLY A 163 -11.19 4.02 -25.93
C GLY A 163 -11.09 4.57 -27.36
N ALA A 164 -12.10 4.33 -28.18
CA ALA A 164 -12.16 4.85 -29.56
C ALA A 164 -12.20 6.39 -29.61
N ARG A 165 -12.96 7.04 -28.72
CA ARG A 165 -12.99 8.51 -28.61
C ARG A 165 -11.64 9.07 -28.16
N TRP A 166 -10.97 8.41 -27.24
CA TRP A 166 -9.64 8.81 -26.78
C TRP A 166 -8.60 8.68 -27.90
N GLN A 167 -8.63 7.58 -28.66
CA GLN A 167 -7.75 7.36 -29.81
C GLN A 167 -8.02 8.42 -30.90
N ALA A 168 -9.26 8.67 -31.25
CA ALA A 168 -9.62 9.69 -32.26
C ALA A 168 -9.13 11.09 -31.87
N ARG A 169 -9.18 11.45 -30.59
CA ARG A 169 -8.63 12.74 -30.10
C ARG A 169 -7.11 12.81 -30.19
N ARG A 170 -6.43 11.66 -30.06
CA ARG A 170 -4.99 11.58 -30.18
C ARG A 170 -4.52 11.66 -31.61
N ASP A 171 -5.25 11.01 -32.52
CA ASP A 171 -4.93 10.97 -33.94
C ASP A 171 -5.28 12.26 -34.69
N SER A 172 -6.10 13.14 -34.06
CA SER A 172 -6.49 14.47 -34.59
C SER A 172 -5.55 15.60 -34.15
N ARG A 173 -4.44 15.30 -33.46
CA ARG A 173 -3.39 16.26 -33.09
C ARG A 173 -2.14 16.07 -33.94
#